data_83204dbdc4912b08207e351e42bfdb37
#
_entry.id   83204dbdc4912b08207e351e42bfdb37
#
_cell.length_a   1.000
_cell.length_b   1.000
_cell.length_c   1.000
_cell.angle_alpha   90.00
_cell.angle_beta   90.00
_cell.angle_gamma   90.00
#
_symmetry.space_group_name_H-M   'P 1'
#
loop_
_entity.id
_entity.type
_entity.pdbx_description
1 polymer ?
#
loop_
_entity_poly.entity_id
_entity_poly.type
_entity_poly.pdbx_seq_one_letter_code
_entity_poly.pdbx_strand_id
1 'polypeptide(L)'
;TIVALDNSSPILDRVSAIFFNMTDAETTDELTELSIKMAPVLSEHSDNISLNQELFAKVNNVYQQKNDLHLTTEQERLLDKTYKSFVRSGANLSAEKQARLREVNKELSTLGITFSNNILNENNTFQLFVDKEEDLAGLPEWFRQSAAEEAKAAGQEGKWLFTLHNASRLPFLQYSENRPLREKIYQAYINRGNNNDKNDNKEIITKIVSLRLEK
;
A
#
# COMPACT_ATOMS: atom_id res chain seq x y z
N THR A 1 -1.30 10.89 -30.23
CA THR A 1 -0.17 10.46 -29.34
C THR A 1 -0.60 10.40 -27.87
N ILE A 2 -1.13 11.49 -27.29
CA ILE A 2 -1.49 11.55 -25.85
C ILE A 2 -2.57 10.52 -25.48
N VAL A 3 -3.70 10.49 -26.22
CA VAL A 3 -4.79 9.53 -25.99
C VAL A 3 -4.31 8.08 -26.19
N ALA A 4 -3.44 7.82 -27.17
CA ALA A 4 -2.89 6.50 -27.37
C ALA A 4 -1.96 6.05 -26.20
N LEU A 5 -1.22 6.98 -25.62
CA LEU A 5 -0.40 6.73 -24.43
C LEU A 5 -1.27 6.44 -23.21
N ASP A 6 -2.31 7.25 -22.99
CA ASP A 6 -3.27 7.09 -21.88
C ASP A 6 -3.97 5.70 -21.93
N ASN A 7 -4.23 5.18 -23.11
CA ASN A 7 -4.86 3.88 -23.34
C ASN A 7 -3.88 2.73 -23.61
N SER A 8 -2.58 2.89 -23.33
CA SER A 8 -1.57 1.92 -23.76
C SER A 8 -1.50 0.65 -22.89
N SER A 9 -1.96 0.67 -21.65
CA SER A 9 -1.74 -0.42 -20.69
C SER A 9 -3.00 -0.99 -20.00
N PRO A 10 -4.19 -1.02 -20.61
CA PRO A 10 -5.43 -1.38 -19.90
C PRO A 10 -5.43 -2.82 -19.37
N ILE A 11 -4.71 -3.75 -20.03
CA ILE A 11 -4.60 -5.13 -19.57
C ILE A 11 -3.67 -5.20 -18.35
N LEU A 12 -2.51 -4.55 -18.41
CA LEU A 12 -1.56 -4.51 -17.28
C LEU A 12 -2.21 -3.87 -16.05
N ASP A 13 -2.90 -2.74 -16.23
CA ASP A 13 -3.58 -2.03 -15.15
C ASP A 13 -4.64 -2.92 -14.48
N ARG A 14 -5.44 -3.63 -15.30
CA ARG A 14 -6.47 -4.55 -14.79
C ARG A 14 -5.87 -5.73 -14.04
N VAL A 15 -4.85 -6.38 -14.60
CA VAL A 15 -4.18 -7.53 -13.97
C VAL A 15 -3.50 -7.09 -12.67
N SER A 16 -2.79 -5.95 -12.69
CA SER A 16 -2.13 -5.41 -11.51
C SER A 16 -3.13 -5.05 -10.41
N ALA A 17 -4.26 -4.42 -10.76
CA ALA A 17 -5.30 -4.07 -9.80
C ALA A 17 -5.88 -5.32 -9.12
N ILE A 18 -6.16 -6.39 -9.86
CA ILE A 18 -6.66 -7.66 -9.30
C ILE A 18 -5.58 -8.29 -8.42
N PHE A 19 -4.35 -8.40 -8.92
CA PHE A 19 -3.24 -9.04 -8.22
C PHE A 19 -2.96 -8.35 -6.87
N PHE A 20 -2.78 -7.04 -6.86
CA PHE A 20 -2.49 -6.32 -5.62
C PHE A 20 -3.70 -6.26 -4.67
N ASN A 21 -4.92 -6.25 -5.18
CA ASN A 21 -6.11 -6.38 -4.33
C ASN A 21 -6.14 -7.74 -3.61
N MET A 22 -5.77 -8.82 -4.29
CA MET A 22 -5.69 -10.15 -3.65
C MET A 22 -4.57 -10.19 -2.61
N THR A 23 -3.40 -9.62 -2.89
CA THR A 23 -2.30 -9.56 -1.90
C THR A 23 -2.64 -8.73 -0.66
N ASP A 24 -3.50 -7.73 -0.79
CA ASP A 24 -3.88 -6.85 0.33
C ASP A 24 -5.04 -7.44 1.16
N ALA A 25 -5.94 -8.22 0.54
CA ALA A 25 -7.15 -8.72 1.17
C ALA A 25 -6.99 -10.15 1.72
N GLU A 26 -6.40 -11.05 0.95
CA GLU A 26 -6.28 -12.48 1.27
C GLU A 26 -4.99 -13.05 0.68
N THR A 27 -3.86 -12.68 1.26
CA THR A 27 -2.55 -13.08 0.76
C THR A 27 -2.18 -14.51 1.18
N THR A 28 -1.30 -15.13 0.38
CA THR A 28 -0.55 -16.33 0.74
C THR A 28 0.94 -16.02 0.69
N ASP A 29 1.79 -16.92 1.21
CA ASP A 29 3.25 -16.75 1.16
C ASP A 29 3.72 -16.64 -0.30
N GLU A 30 3.15 -17.43 -1.22
CA GLU A 30 3.47 -17.40 -2.65
C GLU A 30 3.07 -16.06 -3.31
N LEU A 31 1.89 -15.52 -2.97
CA LEU A 31 1.45 -14.21 -3.47
C LEU A 31 2.35 -13.09 -2.94
N THR A 32 2.74 -13.18 -1.67
CA THR A 32 3.67 -12.23 -1.05
C THR A 32 5.04 -12.26 -1.74
N GLU A 33 5.63 -13.45 -1.96
CA GLU A 33 6.89 -13.59 -2.68
C GLU A 33 6.79 -13.07 -4.12
N LEU A 34 5.68 -13.36 -4.80
CA LEU A 34 5.45 -12.87 -6.16
C LEU A 34 5.33 -11.34 -6.19
N SER A 35 4.65 -10.73 -5.22
CA SER A 35 4.54 -9.26 -5.14
C SER A 35 5.90 -8.58 -4.98
N ILE A 36 6.78 -9.15 -4.15
CA ILE A 36 8.17 -8.67 -3.97
C ILE A 36 8.96 -8.78 -5.28
N LYS A 37 8.80 -9.86 -6.04
CA LYS A 37 9.46 -10.06 -7.34
C LYS A 37 8.92 -9.12 -8.42
N MET A 38 7.60 -8.86 -8.42
CA MET A 38 6.96 -8.04 -9.46
C MET A 38 7.12 -6.54 -9.23
N ALA A 39 7.25 -6.08 -8.00
CA ALA A 39 7.36 -4.65 -7.69
C ALA A 39 8.50 -3.95 -8.46
N PRO A 40 9.76 -4.45 -8.47
CA PRO A 40 10.83 -3.83 -9.26
C PRO A 40 10.61 -3.93 -10.77
N VAL A 41 9.97 -4.99 -11.28
CA VAL A 41 9.65 -5.16 -12.72
C VAL A 41 8.64 -4.11 -13.17
N LEU A 42 7.58 -3.89 -12.38
CA LEU A 42 6.59 -2.86 -12.66
C LEU A 42 7.15 -1.45 -12.53
N SER A 43 8.03 -1.23 -11.56
CA SER A 43 8.76 0.03 -11.41
C SER A 43 9.64 0.32 -12.63
N GLU A 44 10.40 -0.65 -13.09
CA GLU A 44 11.23 -0.52 -14.30
C GLU A 44 10.37 -0.26 -15.55
N HIS A 45 9.24 -0.96 -15.70
CA HIS A 45 8.31 -0.71 -16.80
C HIS A 45 7.77 0.74 -16.77
N SER A 46 7.36 1.23 -15.61
CA SER A 46 6.93 2.62 -15.42
C SER A 46 8.02 3.63 -15.76
N ASP A 47 9.25 3.37 -15.32
CA ASP A 47 10.41 4.21 -15.62
C ASP A 47 10.78 4.19 -17.11
N ASN A 48 10.61 3.04 -17.79
CA ASN A 48 10.85 2.94 -19.23
C ASN A 48 9.89 3.78 -20.08
N ILE A 49 8.70 4.06 -19.55
CA ILE A 49 7.75 4.99 -20.16
C ILE A 49 8.06 6.43 -19.74
N SER A 50 8.09 6.70 -18.43
CA SER A 50 8.13 8.06 -17.88
C SER A 50 9.47 8.77 -18.08
N LEU A 51 10.58 8.03 -18.22
CA LEU A 51 11.92 8.54 -18.48
C LEU A 51 12.34 8.41 -19.95
N ASN A 52 11.41 8.01 -20.85
CA ASN A 52 11.70 7.88 -22.28
C ASN A 52 11.83 9.25 -22.93
N GLN A 53 13.03 9.60 -23.36
CA GLN A 53 13.35 10.91 -23.95
C GLN A 53 12.62 11.17 -25.26
N GLU A 54 12.48 10.17 -26.14
CA GLU A 54 11.77 10.31 -27.41
C GLU A 54 10.27 10.52 -27.20
N LEU A 55 9.70 9.78 -26.26
CA LEU A 55 8.28 9.92 -25.90
C LEU A 55 8.02 11.28 -25.26
N PHE A 56 8.88 11.69 -24.33
CA PHE A 56 8.80 13.01 -23.71
C PHE A 56 8.94 14.15 -24.73
N ALA A 57 9.85 14.05 -25.71
CA ALA A 57 9.98 15.03 -26.76
C ALA A 57 8.68 15.19 -27.58
N LYS A 58 7.97 14.08 -27.88
CA LYS A 58 6.68 14.10 -28.58
C LYS A 58 5.59 14.77 -27.71
N VAL A 59 5.53 14.42 -26.41
CA VAL A 59 4.58 15.04 -25.46
C VAL A 59 4.87 16.53 -25.31
N ASN A 60 6.12 16.93 -25.14
CA ASN A 60 6.52 18.32 -25.02
C ASN A 60 6.18 19.12 -26.29
N ASN A 61 6.44 18.56 -27.47
CA ASN A 61 6.10 19.23 -28.74
C ASN A 61 4.60 19.53 -28.84
N VAL A 62 3.74 18.59 -28.49
CA VAL A 62 2.27 18.83 -28.43
C VAL A 62 1.93 19.86 -27.36
N TYR A 63 2.58 19.80 -26.19
CA TYR A 63 2.32 20.75 -25.10
C TYR A 63 2.67 22.19 -25.46
N GLN A 64 3.78 22.41 -26.18
CA GLN A 64 4.18 23.76 -26.63
C GLN A 64 3.20 24.39 -27.64
N GLN A 65 2.48 23.54 -28.39
CA GLN A 65 1.51 23.96 -29.39
C GLN A 65 0.07 24.03 -28.86
N LYS A 66 -0.14 23.82 -27.56
CA LYS A 66 -1.49 23.66 -26.97
C LYS A 66 -2.49 24.78 -27.30
N ASN A 67 -2.01 26.02 -27.41
CA ASN A 67 -2.85 27.17 -27.68
C ASN A 67 -3.36 27.22 -29.15
N ASP A 68 -2.67 26.53 -30.06
CA ASP A 68 -2.97 26.50 -31.48
C ASP A 68 -3.80 25.27 -31.88
N LEU A 69 -3.95 24.30 -30.97
CA LEU A 69 -4.58 23.02 -31.27
C LEU A 69 -6.10 22.99 -31.06
N HIS A 70 -6.71 24.08 -30.58
CA HIS A 70 -8.16 24.18 -30.31
C HIS A 70 -8.72 22.98 -29.54
N LEU A 71 -8.03 22.59 -28.46
CA LEU A 71 -8.38 21.45 -27.64
C LEU A 71 -9.67 21.67 -26.86
N THR A 72 -10.43 20.59 -26.59
CA THR A 72 -11.51 20.66 -25.60
C THR A 72 -10.92 20.78 -24.19
N THR A 73 -11.73 21.17 -23.22
CA THR A 73 -11.30 21.27 -21.80
C THR A 73 -10.70 19.98 -21.27
N GLU A 74 -11.28 18.82 -21.63
CA GLU A 74 -10.78 17.50 -21.24
C GLU A 74 -9.43 17.17 -21.90
N GLN A 75 -9.30 17.46 -23.18
CA GLN A 75 -8.06 17.25 -23.94
C GLN A 75 -6.93 18.13 -23.40
N GLU A 76 -7.21 19.42 -23.12
CA GLU A 76 -6.24 20.32 -22.52
C GLU A 76 -5.79 19.83 -21.14
N ARG A 77 -6.75 19.39 -20.31
CA ARG A 77 -6.45 18.84 -18.99
C ARG A 77 -5.63 17.54 -19.05
N LEU A 78 -5.95 16.64 -19.98
CA LEU A 78 -5.19 15.41 -20.20
C LEU A 78 -3.74 15.73 -20.61
N LEU A 79 -3.57 16.62 -21.60
CA LEU A 79 -2.25 17.06 -22.05
C LEU A 79 -1.43 17.69 -20.93
N ASP A 80 -2.03 18.61 -20.14
CA ASP A 80 -1.36 19.27 -19.02
C ASP A 80 -0.93 18.29 -17.94
N LYS A 81 -1.80 17.34 -17.57
CA LYS A 81 -1.47 16.29 -16.61
C LYS A 81 -0.37 15.36 -17.13
N THR A 82 -0.46 14.92 -18.39
CA THR A 82 0.55 14.05 -19.00
C THR A 82 1.91 14.73 -19.02
N TYR A 83 2.01 15.96 -19.52
CA TYR A 83 3.26 16.72 -19.53
C TYR A 83 3.84 16.88 -18.11
N LYS A 84 3.04 17.32 -17.15
CA LYS A 84 3.47 17.48 -15.75
C LYS A 84 3.91 16.16 -15.12
N SER A 85 3.26 15.05 -15.47
CA SER A 85 3.64 13.73 -15.01
C SER A 85 5.05 13.37 -15.49
N PHE A 86 5.35 13.53 -16.77
CA PHE A 86 6.70 13.29 -17.31
C PHE A 86 7.76 14.17 -16.64
N VAL A 87 7.51 15.48 -16.51
CA VAL A 87 8.46 16.41 -15.87
C VAL A 87 8.72 16.01 -14.41
N ARG A 88 7.66 15.71 -13.65
CA ARG A 88 7.79 15.30 -12.25
C ARG A 88 8.44 13.94 -12.06
N SER A 89 8.28 13.06 -13.04
CA SER A 89 8.97 11.76 -13.07
C SER A 89 10.43 11.86 -13.49
N GLY A 90 10.94 13.04 -13.86
CA GLY A 90 12.33 13.24 -14.17
C GLY A 90 12.69 13.11 -15.66
N ALA A 91 11.72 13.19 -16.58
CA ALA A 91 11.98 13.08 -18.02
C ALA A 91 12.98 14.11 -18.55
N ASN A 92 13.09 15.26 -17.92
CA ASN A 92 14.03 16.35 -18.27
C ASN A 92 15.37 16.29 -17.52
N LEU A 93 15.64 15.24 -16.73
CA LEU A 93 16.92 15.05 -16.08
C LEU A 93 17.99 14.54 -17.07
N SER A 94 19.28 14.75 -16.73
CA SER A 94 20.39 14.14 -17.46
C SER A 94 20.35 12.61 -17.38
N ALA A 95 20.98 11.93 -18.34
CA ALA A 95 21.03 10.47 -18.38
C ALA A 95 21.60 9.86 -17.08
N GLU A 96 22.62 10.48 -16.49
CA GLU A 96 23.22 10.07 -15.22
C GLU A 96 22.20 10.15 -14.07
N LYS A 97 21.50 11.29 -13.95
CA LYS A 97 20.45 11.48 -12.93
C LYS A 97 19.26 10.54 -13.14
N GLN A 98 18.88 10.26 -14.39
CA GLN A 98 17.84 9.28 -14.68
C GLN A 98 18.26 7.86 -14.29
N ALA A 99 19.53 7.47 -14.52
CA ALA A 99 20.05 6.18 -14.08
C ALA A 99 19.94 6.04 -12.55
N ARG A 100 20.37 7.06 -11.81
CA ARG A 100 20.25 7.08 -10.35
C ARG A 100 18.78 7.05 -9.89
N LEU A 101 17.90 7.80 -10.54
CA LEU A 101 16.47 7.82 -10.23
C LEU A 101 15.81 6.44 -10.41
N ARG A 102 16.20 5.68 -11.45
CA ARG A 102 15.74 4.30 -11.66
C ARG A 102 16.14 3.38 -10.50
N GLU A 103 17.37 3.48 -10.01
CA GLU A 103 17.83 2.72 -8.84
C GLU A 103 16.99 3.08 -7.60
N VAL A 104 16.79 4.37 -7.34
CA VAL A 104 15.96 4.85 -6.23
C VAL A 104 14.53 4.34 -6.34
N ASN A 105 13.90 4.41 -7.51
CA ASN A 105 12.54 3.93 -7.72
C ASN A 105 12.43 2.42 -7.49
N LYS A 106 13.39 1.65 -8.00
CA LYS A 106 13.45 0.20 -7.79
C LYS A 106 13.56 -0.16 -6.31
N GLU A 107 14.43 0.53 -5.57
CA GLU A 107 14.62 0.31 -4.14
C GLU A 107 13.36 0.71 -3.34
N LEU A 108 12.77 1.87 -3.65
CA LEU A 108 11.52 2.32 -3.02
C LEU A 108 10.36 1.35 -3.26
N SER A 109 10.25 0.75 -4.45
CA SER A 109 9.20 -0.20 -4.75
C SER A 109 9.28 -1.45 -3.86
N THR A 110 10.48 -1.99 -3.67
CA THR A 110 10.71 -3.15 -2.79
C THR A 110 10.46 -2.79 -1.31
N LEU A 111 11.00 -1.66 -0.86
CA LEU A 111 10.81 -1.20 0.53
C LEU A 111 9.34 -0.95 0.86
N GLY A 112 8.57 -0.41 -0.10
CA GLY A 112 7.13 -0.19 0.07
C GLY A 112 6.35 -1.48 0.29
N ILE A 113 6.63 -2.51 -0.51
CA ILE A 113 6.01 -3.84 -0.34
C ILE A 113 6.41 -4.47 1.00
N THR A 114 7.70 -4.43 1.34
CA THR A 114 8.18 -4.99 2.62
C THR A 114 7.53 -4.29 3.81
N PHE A 115 7.41 -2.96 3.77
CA PHE A 115 6.72 -2.18 4.80
C PHE A 115 5.26 -2.65 4.97
N SER A 116 4.52 -2.78 3.87
CA SER A 116 3.12 -3.19 3.90
C SER A 116 2.95 -4.61 4.43
N ASN A 117 3.80 -5.54 3.98
CA ASN A 117 3.77 -6.93 4.43
C ASN A 117 4.07 -7.06 5.93
N ASN A 118 5.00 -6.28 6.48
CA ASN A 118 5.29 -6.27 7.92
C ASN A 118 4.06 -5.84 8.74
N ILE A 119 3.35 -4.79 8.29
CA ILE A 119 2.11 -4.35 8.94
C ILE A 119 1.00 -5.40 8.83
N LEU A 120 0.87 -6.03 7.66
CA LEU A 120 -0.14 -7.08 7.44
C LEU A 120 0.12 -8.29 8.33
N ASN A 121 1.39 -8.74 8.43
CA ASN A 121 1.78 -9.85 9.28
C ASN A 121 1.43 -9.61 10.75
N GLU A 122 1.67 -8.41 11.27
CA GLU A 122 1.30 -8.07 12.64
C GLU A 122 -0.21 -8.00 12.85
N ASN A 123 -0.97 -7.50 11.86
CA ASN A 123 -2.43 -7.57 11.92
C ASN A 123 -2.95 -9.00 12.02
N ASN A 124 -2.35 -9.92 11.24
CA ASN A 124 -2.81 -11.30 11.15
C ASN A 124 -2.34 -12.18 12.32
N THR A 125 -1.24 -11.82 12.96
CA THR A 125 -0.65 -12.64 14.05
C THR A 125 -1.11 -12.22 15.43
N PHE A 126 -1.59 -10.99 15.61
CA PHE A 126 -2.05 -10.54 16.92
C PHE A 126 -3.36 -11.22 17.31
N GLN A 127 -3.36 -11.79 18.51
CA GLN A 127 -4.51 -12.46 19.11
C GLN A 127 -4.65 -12.03 20.58
N LEU A 128 -5.82 -11.54 20.95
CA LEU A 128 -6.19 -11.28 22.33
C LEU A 128 -7.33 -12.24 22.74
N PHE A 129 -6.97 -13.27 23.48
CA PHE A 129 -7.96 -14.15 24.09
C PHE A 129 -8.44 -13.58 25.42
N VAL A 130 -9.76 -13.57 25.61
CA VAL A 130 -10.42 -13.20 26.86
C VAL A 130 -11.06 -14.47 27.41
N ASP A 131 -10.78 -14.79 28.67
CA ASP A 131 -11.24 -16.02 29.34
C ASP A 131 -12.43 -15.80 30.26
N LYS A 132 -12.69 -14.55 30.68
CA LYS A 132 -13.68 -14.22 31.69
C LYS A 132 -14.82 -13.41 31.07
N GLU A 133 -16.05 -13.82 31.33
CA GLU A 133 -17.23 -13.12 30.83
C GLU A 133 -17.34 -11.68 31.39
N GLU A 134 -16.87 -11.45 32.63
CA GLU A 134 -16.85 -10.12 33.25
C GLU A 134 -16.02 -9.09 32.45
N ASP A 135 -14.99 -9.56 31.72
CA ASP A 135 -14.11 -8.72 30.89
C ASP A 135 -14.77 -8.29 29.56
N LEU A 136 -15.95 -8.85 29.24
CA LEU A 136 -16.75 -8.51 28.07
C LEU A 136 -17.76 -7.40 28.32
N ALA A 137 -17.77 -6.80 29.53
CA ALA A 137 -18.70 -5.75 29.87
C ALA A 137 -18.69 -4.62 28.81
N GLY A 138 -19.90 -4.17 28.43
CA GLY A 138 -20.13 -3.16 27.40
C GLY A 138 -20.15 -3.68 25.97
N LEU A 139 -19.60 -4.87 25.67
CA LEU A 139 -19.59 -5.42 24.31
C LEU A 139 -20.99 -5.90 23.91
N PRO A 140 -21.50 -5.53 22.72
CA PRO A 140 -22.78 -6.02 22.18
C PRO A 140 -22.80 -7.54 22.03
N GLU A 141 -23.99 -8.16 22.18
CA GLU A 141 -24.14 -9.60 22.09
C GLU A 141 -23.68 -10.19 20.77
N TRP A 142 -24.04 -9.56 19.63
CA TRP A 142 -23.59 -9.99 18.31
C TRP A 142 -22.06 -10.06 18.18
N PHE A 143 -21.37 -9.13 18.85
CA PHE A 143 -19.90 -9.04 18.79
C PHE A 143 -19.25 -10.10 19.69
N ARG A 144 -19.84 -10.39 20.87
CA ARG A 144 -19.40 -11.48 21.75
C ARG A 144 -19.55 -12.84 21.04
N GLN A 145 -20.67 -13.07 20.35
CA GLN A 145 -20.91 -14.31 19.59
C GLN A 145 -19.87 -14.49 18.48
N SER A 146 -19.60 -13.45 17.68
CA SER A 146 -18.56 -13.50 16.65
C SER A 146 -17.19 -13.80 17.24
N ALA A 147 -16.81 -13.16 18.34
CA ALA A 147 -15.53 -13.39 19.01
C ALA A 147 -15.41 -14.81 19.59
N ALA A 148 -16.52 -15.40 20.06
CA ALA A 148 -16.54 -16.79 20.52
C ALA A 148 -16.38 -17.79 19.37
N GLU A 149 -17.02 -17.53 18.21
CA GLU A 149 -16.83 -18.35 17.00
C GLU A 149 -15.40 -18.29 16.48
N GLU A 150 -14.80 -17.10 16.45
CA GLU A 150 -13.39 -16.93 16.08
C GLU A 150 -12.44 -17.68 17.05
N ALA A 151 -12.69 -17.60 18.36
CA ALA A 151 -11.90 -18.33 19.34
C ALA A 151 -12.04 -19.86 19.17
N LYS A 152 -13.26 -20.34 18.89
CA LYS A 152 -13.50 -21.76 18.59
C LYS A 152 -12.77 -22.19 17.32
N ALA A 153 -12.80 -21.42 16.27
CA ALA A 153 -12.07 -21.67 15.03
C ALA A 153 -10.54 -21.72 15.26
N ALA A 154 -10.03 -20.92 16.21
CA ALA A 154 -8.64 -20.92 16.65
C ALA A 154 -8.31 -22.04 17.65
N GLY A 155 -9.22 -22.99 17.93
CA GLY A 155 -9.02 -24.11 18.86
C GLY A 155 -9.08 -23.72 20.35
N GLN A 156 -9.68 -22.58 20.68
CA GLN A 156 -9.81 -22.04 22.03
C GLN A 156 -11.29 -21.94 22.44
N GLU A 157 -12.04 -23.03 22.34
CA GLU A 157 -13.47 -23.06 22.71
C GLU A 157 -13.67 -22.63 24.17
N GLY A 158 -14.69 -21.84 24.43
CA GLY A 158 -14.99 -21.27 25.76
C GLY A 158 -14.31 -19.92 26.04
N LYS A 159 -13.57 -19.38 25.07
CA LYS A 159 -12.96 -18.04 25.11
C LYS A 159 -13.54 -17.12 24.06
N TRP A 160 -13.08 -15.88 24.05
CA TRP A 160 -13.39 -14.86 23.04
C TRP A 160 -12.10 -14.35 22.43
N LEU A 161 -11.99 -14.34 21.10
CA LEU A 161 -10.83 -13.86 20.37
C LEU A 161 -11.10 -12.48 19.77
N PHE A 162 -10.20 -11.54 20.05
CA PHE A 162 -10.16 -10.22 19.43
C PHE A 162 -8.84 -10.00 18.71
N THR A 163 -8.91 -9.39 17.52
CA THR A 163 -7.78 -9.19 16.61
C THR A 163 -7.57 -7.71 16.29
N LEU A 164 -6.53 -7.36 15.50
CA LEU A 164 -6.31 -5.99 15.02
C LEU A 164 -7.11 -5.64 13.77
N HIS A 165 -7.83 -6.58 13.17
CA HIS A 165 -8.71 -6.28 12.04
C HIS A 165 -9.80 -5.29 12.43
N ASN A 166 -10.19 -4.41 11.49
CA ASN A 166 -11.13 -3.33 11.76
C ASN A 166 -12.47 -3.82 12.34
N ALA A 167 -12.98 -4.95 11.83
CA ALA A 167 -14.25 -5.55 12.31
C ALA A 167 -14.17 -6.00 13.80
N SER A 168 -12.99 -6.37 14.28
CA SER A 168 -12.77 -6.77 15.68
C SER A 168 -12.32 -5.58 16.55
N ARG A 169 -11.28 -4.86 16.11
CA ARG A 169 -10.65 -3.78 16.90
C ARG A 169 -11.58 -2.60 17.16
N LEU A 170 -12.27 -2.10 16.12
CA LEU A 170 -13.08 -0.88 16.26
C LEU A 170 -14.26 -1.05 17.22
N PRO A 171 -15.10 -2.11 17.12
CA PRO A 171 -16.16 -2.33 18.10
C PRO A 171 -15.60 -2.57 19.51
N PHE A 172 -14.47 -3.29 19.64
CA PHE A 172 -13.86 -3.51 20.95
C PHE A 172 -13.49 -2.20 21.62
N LEU A 173 -12.78 -1.31 20.90
CA LEU A 173 -12.39 0.01 21.44
C LEU A 173 -13.58 0.92 21.72
N GLN A 174 -14.67 0.77 20.97
CA GLN A 174 -15.88 1.60 21.10
C GLN A 174 -16.76 1.18 22.27
N TYR A 175 -16.92 -0.11 22.49
CA TYR A 175 -17.96 -0.62 23.41
C TYR A 175 -17.41 -1.25 24.68
N SER A 176 -16.20 -1.85 24.67
CA SER A 176 -15.68 -2.51 25.87
C SER A 176 -15.53 -1.52 27.04
N GLU A 177 -16.03 -1.89 28.20
CA GLU A 177 -15.82 -1.15 29.46
C GLU A 177 -14.45 -1.46 30.10
N ASN A 178 -13.81 -2.58 29.73
CA ASN A 178 -12.51 -2.99 30.22
C ASN A 178 -11.37 -2.11 29.65
N ARG A 179 -11.00 -1.06 30.36
CA ARG A 179 -9.97 -0.10 29.95
C ARG A 179 -8.59 -0.75 29.71
N PRO A 180 -8.09 -1.64 30.59
CA PRO A 180 -6.82 -2.34 30.36
C PRO A 180 -6.78 -3.15 29.05
N LEU A 181 -7.86 -3.84 28.69
CA LEU A 181 -7.93 -4.60 27.43
C LEU A 181 -8.04 -3.67 26.22
N ARG A 182 -8.77 -2.55 26.32
CA ARG A 182 -8.75 -1.51 25.27
C ARG A 182 -7.34 -0.96 25.05
N GLU A 183 -6.63 -0.64 26.13
CA GLU A 183 -5.24 -0.17 26.05
C GLU A 183 -4.34 -1.20 25.37
N LYS A 184 -4.47 -2.49 25.71
CA LYS A 184 -3.70 -3.57 25.09
C LYS A 184 -3.89 -3.64 23.57
N ILE A 185 -5.14 -3.61 23.10
CA ILE A 185 -5.46 -3.60 21.67
C ILE A 185 -4.95 -2.30 21.00
N TYR A 186 -5.15 -1.16 21.65
CA TYR A 186 -4.71 0.12 21.12
C TYR A 186 -3.18 0.16 20.97
N GLN A 187 -2.44 -0.22 22.00
CA GLN A 187 -0.96 -0.26 21.96
C GLN A 187 -0.46 -1.24 20.89
N ALA A 188 -1.06 -2.41 20.78
CA ALA A 188 -0.70 -3.35 19.74
C ALA A 188 -0.93 -2.76 18.33
N TYR A 189 -2.01 -2.02 18.13
CA TYR A 189 -2.34 -1.41 16.85
C TYR A 189 -1.40 -0.27 16.46
N ILE A 190 -1.11 0.66 17.40
CA ILE A 190 -0.26 1.83 17.10
C ILE A 190 1.23 1.48 16.98
N ASN A 191 1.67 0.38 17.58
CA ASN A 191 3.06 -0.07 17.53
C ASN A 191 3.34 -1.10 16.44
N ARG A 192 2.42 -1.31 15.50
CA ARG A 192 2.69 -2.19 14.36
C ARG A 192 3.90 -1.71 13.56
N GLY A 193 4.81 -2.63 13.27
CA GLY A 193 6.09 -2.31 12.63
C GLY A 193 7.09 -1.59 13.54
N ASN A 194 6.91 -1.62 14.87
CA ASN A 194 7.77 -0.95 15.86
C ASN A 194 8.08 -1.85 17.08
N ASN A 195 8.10 -3.16 16.91
CA ASN A 195 8.22 -4.11 18.02
C ASN A 195 9.64 -4.71 18.19
N ASN A 196 10.64 -4.23 17.45
CA ASN A 196 12.02 -4.75 17.42
C ASN A 196 12.07 -6.24 17.07
N ASP A 197 11.19 -6.69 16.19
CA ASP A 197 11.10 -8.06 15.70
C ASP A 197 11.30 -8.14 14.18
N LYS A 198 11.01 -9.29 13.58
CA LYS A 198 11.14 -9.49 12.12
C LYS A 198 10.25 -8.59 11.26
N ASN A 199 9.21 -7.99 11.83
CA ASN A 199 8.27 -7.09 11.17
C ASN A 199 8.58 -5.61 11.45
N ASP A 200 9.73 -5.28 12.06
CA ASP A 200 10.08 -3.91 12.40
C ASP A 200 10.34 -3.06 11.15
N ASN A 201 9.69 -1.91 11.07
CA ASN A 201 9.75 -0.99 9.93
C ASN A 201 10.64 0.24 10.15
N LYS A 202 11.30 0.41 11.27
CA LYS A 202 12.08 1.63 11.59
C LYS A 202 13.20 1.88 10.60
N GLU A 203 13.98 0.85 10.28
CA GLU A 203 15.07 0.97 9.30
C GLU A 203 14.51 1.18 7.89
N ILE A 204 13.41 0.49 7.54
CA ILE A 204 12.71 0.63 6.26
C ILE A 204 12.22 2.08 6.08
N ILE A 205 11.59 2.66 7.11
CA ILE A 205 11.12 4.05 7.09
C ILE A 205 12.29 5.01 6.92
N THR A 206 13.39 4.82 7.67
CA THR A 206 14.58 5.66 7.57
C THR A 206 15.15 5.64 6.16
N LYS A 207 15.22 4.46 5.54
CA LYS A 207 15.70 4.29 4.18
C LYS A 207 14.77 4.93 3.15
N ILE A 208 13.45 4.72 3.28
CA ILE A 208 12.44 5.35 2.42
C ILE A 208 12.54 6.88 2.49
N VAL A 209 12.68 7.45 3.68
CA VAL A 209 12.82 8.90 3.86
C VAL A 209 14.09 9.41 3.18
N SER A 210 15.22 8.75 3.38
CA SER A 210 16.49 9.11 2.73
C SER A 210 16.40 9.10 1.20
N LEU A 211 15.83 8.03 0.63
CA LEU A 211 15.65 7.89 -0.82
C LEU A 211 14.67 8.92 -1.39
N ARG A 212 13.61 9.26 -0.66
CA ARG A 212 12.65 10.29 -1.09
C ARG A 212 13.21 11.70 -1.02
N LEU A 213 14.15 11.97 -0.10
CA LEU A 213 14.85 13.26 -0.03
C LEU A 213 15.89 13.40 -1.16
N GLU A 214 16.45 12.28 -1.62
CA GLU A 214 17.36 12.26 -2.77
C GLU A 214 16.59 12.47 -4.09
N LYS A 215 15.37 11.92 -4.19
CA LYS A 215 14.52 11.97 -5.38
C LYS A 215 13.99 13.37 -5.69
#